data_4652b1f6d2b935248ac57aea9b9ed1ca
#
_entry.id   4652b1f6d2b935248ac57aea9b9ed1ca
#
_cell.length_a   1.000
_cell.length_b   1.000
_cell.length_c   1.000
_cell.angle_alpha   90.00
_cell.angle_beta   90.00
_cell.angle_gamma   90.00
#
_symmetry.space_group_name_H-M   'P 1'
#
loop_
_entity.id
_entity.type
_entity.pdbx_description
1 polymer ?
#
loop_
_entity_poly.entity_id
_entity_poly.type
_entity_poly.pdbx_seq_one_letter_code
_entity_poly.pdbx_strand_id
1 'polypeptide(L)'
;VSELKLPKDDRSIEVYRLSGAPVAIEKRSAADFNRVAFAAAHVVADPLADNDPWLTPAIDWDATLRFRHRLWDLGLGVAEAMDTAQRGMGLAWPQAQELISRSLKEAATRKDALIACGVGTDHLEGGGYDLNQIIDSYLEQLDFVQGEGGRVILMASRALTAAARSPDDYL
;
A
#
# COMPACT_ATOMS: atom_id res chain seq x y z
N VAL A 1 -3.26 -21.68 23.14
CA VAL A 1 -1.78 -21.55 23.12
C VAL A 1 -1.35 -21.84 21.69
N SER A 2 -0.71 -20.87 21.03
CA SER A 2 -0.21 -21.05 19.68
C SER A 2 1.14 -21.76 19.71
N GLU A 3 1.30 -22.75 18.84
CA GLU A 3 2.55 -23.49 18.67
C GLU A 3 3.18 -23.09 17.32
N LEU A 4 4.49 -22.92 17.33
CA LEU A 4 5.30 -22.69 16.12
C LEU A 4 6.25 -23.88 15.97
N LYS A 5 6.39 -24.39 14.75
CA LYS A 5 7.39 -25.40 14.41
C LYS A 5 8.60 -24.69 13.80
N LEU A 6 9.67 -24.61 14.55
CA LEU A 6 10.88 -23.89 14.15
C LEU A 6 11.96 -24.89 13.71
N PRO A 7 12.54 -24.74 12.51
CA PRO A 7 13.68 -25.56 12.09
C PRO A 7 14.93 -25.16 12.86
N LYS A 8 15.74 -26.17 13.25
CA LYS A 8 17.06 -26.00 13.86
C LYS A 8 18.19 -26.21 12.82
N ASP A 9 19.39 -25.83 13.20
CA ASP A 9 20.59 -26.01 12.34
C ASP A 9 20.89 -27.46 12.02
N ASP A 10 20.54 -28.38 12.93
CA ASP A 10 20.65 -29.85 12.74
C ASP A 10 19.51 -30.46 11.89
N ARG A 11 18.66 -29.60 11.29
CA ARG A 11 17.47 -29.97 10.50
C ARG A 11 16.35 -30.65 11.29
N SER A 12 16.44 -30.70 12.61
CA SER A 12 15.32 -31.10 13.46
C SER A 12 14.28 -29.98 13.57
N ILE A 13 13.08 -30.32 14.03
CA ILE A 13 12.00 -29.37 14.28
C ILE A 13 11.80 -29.20 15.79
N GLU A 14 11.92 -27.98 16.25
CA GLU A 14 11.51 -27.61 17.61
C GLU A 14 10.07 -27.12 17.63
N VAL A 15 9.30 -27.62 18.59
CA VAL A 15 7.96 -27.05 18.86
C VAL A 15 8.10 -25.97 19.92
N TYR A 16 8.00 -24.72 19.47
CA TYR A 16 7.99 -23.58 20.36
C TYR A 16 6.55 -23.21 20.74
N ARG A 17 6.27 -23.18 22.02
CA ARG A 17 4.97 -22.77 22.56
C ARG A 17 5.03 -21.33 23.04
N LEU A 18 4.18 -20.48 22.48
CA LEU A 18 4.03 -19.13 22.96
C LEU A 18 3.52 -19.16 24.41
N SER A 19 4.27 -18.54 25.31
CA SER A 19 3.88 -18.34 26.70
C SER A 19 3.43 -16.91 26.89
N GLY A 20 2.36 -16.69 27.63
CA GLY A 20 1.79 -15.38 27.90
C GLY A 20 0.40 -15.18 27.28
N ALA A 21 -0.30 -14.19 27.78
CA ALA A 21 -1.58 -13.79 27.22
C ALA A 21 -1.35 -12.99 25.93
N PRO A 22 -2.19 -13.18 24.91
CA PRO A 22 -2.17 -12.29 23.74
C PRO A 22 -2.33 -10.83 24.16
N VAL A 23 -1.58 -9.94 23.52
CA VAL A 23 -1.79 -8.51 23.69
C VAL A 23 -3.19 -8.17 23.16
N ALA A 24 -4.04 -7.66 24.02
CA ALA A 24 -5.35 -7.15 23.61
C ALA A 24 -5.14 -5.81 22.88
N ILE A 25 -5.47 -5.79 21.60
CA ILE A 25 -5.45 -4.57 20.80
C ILE A 25 -6.89 -4.10 20.67
N GLU A 26 -7.21 -3.05 21.41
CA GLU A 26 -8.55 -2.45 21.42
C GLU A 26 -8.76 -1.59 20.17
N LYS A 27 -10.04 -1.47 19.76
CA LYS A 27 -10.44 -0.49 18.76
C LYS A 27 -10.19 0.93 19.32
N ARG A 28 -9.70 1.80 18.46
CA ARG A 28 -9.41 3.19 18.80
C ARG A 28 -10.03 4.12 17.75
N SER A 29 -10.30 5.34 18.16
CA SER A 29 -10.66 6.44 17.28
C SER A 29 -9.40 7.24 16.90
N ALA A 30 -9.39 7.84 15.72
CA ALA A 30 -8.36 8.81 15.36
C ALA A 30 -8.27 9.98 16.37
N ALA A 31 -9.38 10.30 17.05
CA ALA A 31 -9.42 11.32 18.10
C ALA A 31 -8.65 10.94 19.39
N ASP A 32 -8.35 9.65 19.58
CA ASP A 32 -7.57 9.18 20.74
C ASP A 32 -6.06 9.46 20.58
N PHE A 33 -5.65 9.92 19.41
CA PHE A 33 -4.26 10.25 19.11
C PHE A 33 -4.05 11.77 19.07
N ASN A 34 -2.87 12.20 19.50
CA ASN A 34 -2.47 13.62 19.42
C ASN A 34 -2.05 14.04 18.01
N ARG A 35 -1.97 13.11 17.06
CA ARG A 35 -1.62 13.33 15.65
C ARG A 35 -2.39 12.38 14.76
N VAL A 36 -2.66 12.82 13.54
CA VAL A 36 -3.15 11.93 12.49
C VAL A 36 -1.98 11.11 11.95
N ALA A 37 -2.10 9.79 11.99
CA ALA A 37 -1.11 8.87 11.47
C ALA A 37 -1.73 8.02 10.36
N PHE A 38 -0.99 7.84 9.27
CA PHE A 38 -1.37 6.98 8.16
C PHE A 38 -0.47 5.73 8.14
N ALA A 39 -1.08 4.57 7.96
CA ALA A 39 -0.38 3.32 7.73
C ALA A 39 -0.30 3.05 6.22
N ALA A 40 0.91 2.88 5.69
CA ALA A 40 1.12 2.45 4.33
C ALA A 40 0.81 0.94 4.24
N ALA A 41 -0.37 0.63 3.71
CA ALA A 41 -0.91 -0.72 3.72
C ALA A 41 -0.37 -1.56 2.55
N HIS A 42 0.01 -2.81 2.83
CA HIS A 42 0.34 -3.80 1.81
C HIS A 42 -0.93 -4.39 1.18
N VAL A 43 -0.77 -5.14 0.09
CA VAL A 43 -1.80 -6.01 -0.48
C VAL A 43 -1.62 -7.44 0.04
N VAL A 44 -2.69 -8.21 0.08
CA VAL A 44 -2.66 -9.63 0.41
C VAL A 44 -2.71 -10.42 -0.88
N ALA A 45 -1.69 -11.24 -1.13
CA ALA A 45 -1.68 -12.12 -2.27
C ALA A 45 -2.64 -13.31 -2.08
N ASP A 46 -3.25 -13.78 -3.16
CA ASP A 46 -3.96 -15.05 -3.18
C ASP A 46 -2.98 -16.18 -3.55
N PRO A 47 -2.52 -16.98 -2.57
CA PRO A 47 -1.55 -18.05 -2.82
C PRO A 47 -2.16 -19.28 -3.50
N LEU A 48 -3.49 -19.33 -3.65
CA LEU A 48 -4.21 -20.46 -4.25
C LEU A 48 -4.76 -20.13 -5.63
N ALA A 49 -4.48 -18.93 -6.15
CA ALA A 49 -4.89 -18.55 -7.49
C ALA A 49 -4.19 -19.42 -8.54
N ASP A 50 -4.96 -19.81 -9.57
CA ASP A 50 -4.44 -20.58 -10.70
C ASP A 50 -3.80 -19.63 -11.73
N ASN A 51 -2.63 -19.10 -11.39
CA ASN A 51 -1.86 -18.17 -12.23
C ASN A 51 -0.35 -18.37 -12.04
N ASP A 52 0.43 -17.89 -12.99
CA ASP A 52 1.87 -17.73 -12.81
C ASP A 52 2.15 -16.43 -12.05
N PRO A 53 2.61 -16.49 -10.78
CA PRO A 53 2.82 -15.30 -9.97
C PRO A 53 3.95 -14.39 -10.48
N TRP A 54 4.80 -14.87 -11.38
CA TRP A 54 5.82 -14.06 -12.04
C TRP A 54 5.26 -13.16 -13.14
N LEU A 55 4.17 -13.60 -13.77
CA LEU A 55 3.57 -12.91 -14.89
C LEU A 55 2.36 -12.07 -14.51
N THR A 56 1.60 -12.54 -13.53
CA THR A 56 0.33 -11.90 -13.16
C THR A 56 0.14 -11.94 -11.64
N PRO A 57 0.03 -10.81 -10.97
CA PRO A 57 -0.29 -10.79 -9.54
C PRO A 57 -1.74 -11.24 -9.32
N ALA A 58 -1.96 -12.06 -8.31
CA ALA A 58 -3.28 -12.40 -7.81
C ALA A 58 -3.46 -11.80 -6.41
N ILE A 59 -4.48 -10.97 -6.25
CA ILE A 59 -4.78 -10.26 -5.02
C ILE A 59 -6.01 -10.87 -4.37
N ASP A 60 -5.88 -11.29 -3.11
CA ASP A 60 -7.04 -11.55 -2.25
C ASP A 60 -7.66 -10.20 -1.85
N TRP A 61 -8.66 -9.77 -2.63
CA TRP A 61 -9.32 -8.50 -2.42
C TRP A 61 -10.02 -8.41 -1.07
N ASP A 62 -10.66 -9.50 -0.63
CA ASP A 62 -11.39 -9.53 0.63
C ASP A 62 -10.43 -9.39 1.81
N ALA A 63 -9.31 -10.10 1.82
CA ALA A 63 -8.30 -9.98 2.86
C ALA A 63 -7.62 -8.61 2.81
N THR A 64 -7.35 -8.09 1.61
CA THR A 64 -6.76 -6.77 1.39
C THR A 64 -7.64 -5.67 1.96
N LEU A 65 -8.94 -5.69 1.68
CA LEU A 65 -9.89 -4.68 2.18
C LEU A 65 -10.17 -4.85 3.68
N ARG A 66 -10.29 -6.08 4.19
CA ARG A 66 -10.40 -6.33 5.64
C ARG A 66 -9.22 -5.75 6.41
N PHE A 67 -8.01 -5.78 5.82
CA PHE A 67 -6.84 -5.18 6.45
C PHE A 67 -6.97 -3.65 6.55
N ARG A 68 -7.55 -2.95 5.55
CA ARG A 68 -7.86 -1.51 5.62
C ARG A 68 -8.84 -1.21 6.74
N HIS A 69 -9.93 -1.98 6.83
CA HIS A 69 -10.88 -1.86 7.94
C HIS A 69 -10.20 -2.05 9.31
N ARG A 70 -9.26 -3.00 9.40
CA ARG A 70 -8.50 -3.19 10.63
C ARG A 70 -7.66 -1.97 11.02
N LEU A 71 -7.04 -1.30 10.05
CA LEU A 71 -6.27 -0.08 10.30
C LEU A 71 -7.18 1.07 10.77
N TRP A 72 -8.32 1.26 10.16
CA TRP A 72 -9.31 2.25 10.60
C TRP A 72 -9.84 1.93 12.01
N ASP A 73 -10.09 0.66 12.33
CA ASP A 73 -10.49 0.22 13.67
C ASP A 73 -9.42 0.50 14.74
N LEU A 74 -8.19 0.69 14.35
CA LEU A 74 -7.09 1.11 15.21
C LEU A 74 -6.91 2.64 15.28
N GLY A 75 -7.78 3.40 14.62
CA GLY A 75 -7.72 4.86 14.54
C GLY A 75 -6.65 5.42 13.60
N LEU A 76 -6.11 4.57 12.72
CA LEU A 76 -5.11 4.98 11.73
C LEU A 76 -5.80 5.36 10.41
N GLY A 77 -5.21 6.31 9.68
CA GLY A 77 -5.49 6.50 8.27
C GLY A 77 -4.80 5.43 7.42
N VAL A 78 -5.26 5.25 6.21
CA VAL A 78 -4.63 4.38 5.20
C VAL A 78 -3.93 5.24 4.16
N ALA A 79 -2.61 5.06 4.02
CA ALA A 79 -1.85 5.51 2.86
C ALA A 79 -1.91 4.40 1.81
N GLU A 80 -2.81 4.57 0.83
CA GLU A 80 -3.16 3.52 -0.12
C GLU A 80 -2.23 3.54 -1.33
N ALA A 81 -1.96 2.35 -1.85
CA ALA A 81 -1.16 2.13 -3.05
C ALA A 81 0.20 2.83 -3.00
N MET A 82 0.87 2.76 -1.84
CA MET A 82 2.24 3.22 -1.65
C MET A 82 3.25 2.12 -2.05
N ASP A 83 4.54 2.35 -1.86
CA ASP A 83 5.61 1.36 -2.13
C ASP A 83 5.38 0.03 -1.39
N THR A 84 4.78 0.07 -0.19
CA THR A 84 4.40 -1.12 0.57
C THR A 84 3.36 -2.01 -0.13
N ALA A 85 2.59 -1.47 -1.07
CA ALA A 85 1.72 -2.23 -1.96
C ALA A 85 2.48 -2.82 -3.17
N GLN A 86 3.81 -2.74 -3.19
CA GLN A 86 4.69 -3.24 -4.25
C GLN A 86 4.51 -2.52 -5.61
N ARG A 87 4.17 -1.25 -5.60
CA ARG A 87 4.05 -0.44 -6.84
C ARG A 87 5.37 -0.42 -7.60
N GLY A 88 5.28 -0.70 -8.92
CA GLY A 88 6.46 -0.83 -9.79
C GLY A 88 7.38 -2.01 -9.44
N MET A 89 6.92 -2.92 -8.56
CA MET A 89 7.66 -4.10 -8.10
C MET A 89 6.77 -5.35 -8.04
N GLY A 90 5.79 -5.44 -8.92
CA GLY A 90 4.81 -6.52 -8.98
C GLY A 90 3.38 -6.01 -9.06
N LEU A 91 3.05 -4.87 -8.44
CA LEU A 91 1.77 -4.19 -8.61
C LEU A 91 1.94 -3.09 -9.66
N ALA A 92 1.47 -3.34 -10.87
CA ALA A 92 1.47 -2.36 -11.95
C ALA A 92 0.35 -1.32 -11.79
N TRP A 93 0.41 -0.25 -12.58
CA TRP A 93 -0.55 0.85 -12.47
C TRP A 93 -2.02 0.43 -12.62
N PRO A 94 -2.43 -0.45 -13.54
CA PRO A 94 -3.81 -0.90 -13.60
C PRO A 94 -4.32 -1.57 -12.32
N GLN A 95 -3.50 -2.39 -11.67
CA GLN A 95 -3.85 -3.01 -10.39
C GLN A 95 -3.86 -1.99 -9.25
N ALA A 96 -2.97 -1.00 -9.29
CA ALA A 96 -2.98 0.10 -8.33
C ALA A 96 -4.24 0.97 -8.47
N GLN A 97 -4.72 1.23 -9.68
CA GLN A 97 -5.99 1.90 -9.93
C GLN A 97 -7.17 1.13 -9.33
N GLU A 98 -7.23 -0.18 -9.55
CA GLU A 98 -8.27 -1.02 -8.97
C GLU A 98 -8.22 -1.01 -7.44
N LEU A 99 -7.02 -1.10 -6.85
CA LEU A 99 -6.82 -1.03 -5.41
C LEU A 99 -7.32 0.30 -4.83
N ILE A 100 -6.96 1.41 -5.46
CA ILE A 100 -7.40 2.75 -5.07
C ILE A 100 -8.92 2.86 -5.12
N SER A 101 -9.53 2.49 -6.25
CA SER A 101 -10.99 2.57 -6.44
C SER A 101 -11.75 1.72 -5.41
N ARG A 102 -11.31 0.49 -5.16
CA ARG A 102 -11.93 -0.39 -4.15
C ARG A 102 -11.78 0.17 -2.75
N SER A 103 -10.59 0.61 -2.38
CA SER A 103 -10.31 1.13 -1.03
C SER A 103 -11.05 2.45 -0.76
N LEU A 104 -11.21 3.33 -1.76
CA LEU A 104 -12.01 4.55 -1.64
C LEU A 104 -13.49 4.23 -1.46
N LYS A 105 -14.03 3.23 -2.18
CA LYS A 105 -15.41 2.75 -2.00
C LYS A 105 -15.64 2.19 -0.60
N GLU A 106 -14.70 1.40 -0.06
CA GLU A 106 -14.79 0.90 1.30
C GLU A 106 -14.69 2.02 2.34
N ALA A 107 -13.77 2.97 2.15
CA ALA A 107 -13.66 4.14 3.03
C ALA A 107 -14.95 4.96 3.08
N ALA A 108 -15.66 5.09 1.96
CA ALA A 108 -16.94 5.81 1.88
C ALA A 108 -18.06 5.15 2.71
N THR A 109 -17.95 3.88 3.05
CA THR A 109 -18.91 3.18 3.93
C THR A 109 -18.76 3.55 5.40
N ARG A 110 -17.70 4.28 5.77
CA ARG A 110 -17.33 4.61 7.14
C ARG A 110 -17.22 6.13 7.34
N LYS A 111 -17.63 6.61 8.50
CA LYS A 111 -17.48 8.03 8.87
C LYS A 111 -16.10 8.37 9.43
N ASP A 112 -15.37 7.35 9.90
CA ASP A 112 -14.08 7.45 10.58
C ASP A 112 -12.89 7.07 9.70
N ALA A 113 -13.14 6.65 8.46
CA ALA A 113 -12.08 6.26 7.56
C ALA A 113 -11.33 7.48 7.00
N LEU A 114 -10.03 7.50 7.28
CA LEU A 114 -9.09 8.42 6.63
C LEU A 114 -8.30 7.63 5.59
N ILE A 115 -8.27 8.13 4.36
CA ILE A 115 -7.53 7.51 3.27
C ILE A 115 -6.89 8.59 2.39
N ALA A 116 -5.66 8.35 1.96
CA ALA A 116 -4.97 9.14 0.96
C ALA A 116 -4.16 8.20 0.07
N CYS A 117 -4.14 8.46 -1.23
CA CYS A 117 -3.63 7.56 -2.25
C CYS A 117 -2.30 8.04 -2.82
N GLY A 118 -1.36 7.12 -3.01
CA GLY A 118 -0.06 7.40 -3.59
C GLY A 118 -0.18 7.76 -5.08
N VAL A 119 0.50 8.84 -5.46
CA VAL A 119 0.66 9.29 -6.84
C VAL A 119 2.15 9.35 -7.16
N GLY A 120 2.56 8.76 -8.25
CA GLY A 120 3.96 8.66 -8.65
C GLY A 120 4.13 8.59 -10.16
N THR A 121 5.23 8.00 -10.57
CA THR A 121 5.62 7.86 -11.98
C THR A 121 6.03 6.42 -12.32
N ASP A 122 5.58 5.47 -11.52
CA ASP A 122 5.98 4.07 -11.59
C ASP A 122 5.45 3.32 -12.84
N HIS A 123 4.50 3.91 -13.56
CA HIS A 123 4.00 3.42 -14.84
C HIS A 123 4.88 3.84 -16.04
N LEU A 124 5.88 4.70 -15.83
CA LEU A 124 6.88 4.99 -16.84
C LEU A 124 7.82 3.80 -17.02
N GLU A 125 7.88 3.28 -18.23
CA GLU A 125 8.75 2.17 -18.59
C GLU A 125 10.05 2.66 -19.25
N GLY A 126 11.18 2.06 -18.86
CA GLY A 126 12.49 2.44 -19.40
C GLY A 126 13.12 3.63 -18.67
N GLY A 127 13.71 4.56 -19.43
CA GLY A 127 14.43 5.73 -18.87
C GLY A 127 14.65 6.82 -19.91
N GLY A 128 15.32 7.91 -19.50
CA GLY A 128 15.65 9.03 -20.39
C GLY A 128 14.53 10.07 -20.53
N TYR A 129 13.63 10.10 -19.57
CA TYR A 129 12.54 11.09 -19.52
C TYR A 129 13.04 12.48 -19.15
N ASP A 130 12.48 13.50 -19.78
CA ASP A 130 12.64 14.89 -19.38
C ASP A 130 11.66 15.27 -18.25
N LEU A 131 11.84 16.47 -17.66
CA LEU A 131 11.00 16.93 -16.55
C LEU A 131 9.53 17.08 -16.93
N ASN A 132 9.22 17.50 -18.15
CA ASN A 132 7.83 17.67 -18.58
C ASN A 132 7.11 16.33 -18.67
N GLN A 133 7.77 15.31 -19.23
CA GLN A 133 7.22 13.94 -19.30
C GLN A 133 6.98 13.37 -17.90
N ILE A 134 7.86 13.68 -16.95
CA ILE A 134 7.71 13.26 -15.55
C ILE A 134 6.54 13.96 -14.89
N ILE A 135 6.37 15.28 -15.12
CA ILE A 135 5.24 16.06 -14.63
C ILE A 135 3.94 15.51 -15.20
N ASP A 136 3.86 15.29 -16.51
CA ASP A 136 2.67 14.74 -17.16
C ASP A 136 2.29 13.36 -16.57
N SER A 137 3.29 12.53 -16.27
CA SER A 137 3.10 11.25 -15.61
C SER A 137 2.51 11.38 -14.20
N TYR A 138 2.99 12.34 -13.41
CA TYR A 138 2.38 12.63 -12.11
C TYR A 138 0.95 13.14 -12.26
N LEU A 139 0.70 14.01 -13.23
CA LEU A 139 -0.63 14.57 -13.48
C LEU A 139 -1.64 13.50 -13.88
N GLU A 140 -1.24 12.52 -14.71
CA GLU A 140 -2.11 11.39 -15.07
C GLU A 140 -2.59 10.62 -13.84
N GLN A 141 -1.69 10.28 -12.93
CA GLN A 141 -2.06 9.55 -11.72
C GLN A 141 -2.85 10.43 -10.73
N LEU A 142 -2.52 11.72 -10.66
CA LEU A 142 -3.22 12.70 -9.83
C LEU A 142 -4.67 12.87 -10.29
N ASP A 143 -4.89 13.05 -11.60
CA ASP A 143 -6.22 13.21 -12.19
C ASP A 143 -7.08 11.97 -11.94
N PHE A 144 -6.50 10.78 -12.04
CA PHE A 144 -7.20 9.55 -11.70
C PHE A 144 -7.65 9.54 -10.23
N VAL A 145 -6.73 9.78 -9.29
CA VAL A 145 -7.05 9.75 -7.84
C VAL A 145 -8.08 10.81 -7.48
N GLN A 146 -7.95 12.02 -8.03
CA GLN A 146 -8.91 13.11 -7.79
C GLN A 146 -10.27 12.81 -8.43
N GLY A 147 -10.28 12.20 -9.62
CA GLY A 147 -11.50 11.76 -10.30
C GLY A 147 -12.29 10.72 -9.49
N GLU A 148 -11.60 9.86 -8.74
CA GLU A 148 -12.19 8.92 -7.79
C GLU A 148 -12.58 9.58 -6.43
N GLY A 149 -12.35 10.89 -6.27
CA GLY A 149 -12.63 11.64 -5.04
C GLY A 149 -11.59 11.41 -3.92
N GLY A 150 -10.43 10.86 -4.26
CA GLY A 150 -9.36 10.56 -3.31
C GLY A 150 -8.49 11.78 -2.96
N ARG A 151 -7.84 11.71 -1.79
CA ARG A 151 -6.74 12.60 -1.41
C ARG A 151 -5.43 12.02 -1.90
N VAL A 152 -4.46 12.87 -2.21
CA VAL A 152 -3.19 12.49 -2.81
C VAL A 152 -2.04 12.52 -1.80
N ILE A 153 -1.15 11.53 -1.90
CA ILE A 153 0.20 11.57 -1.35
C ILE A 153 1.16 11.51 -2.53
N LEU A 154 1.92 12.58 -2.75
CA LEU A 154 2.95 12.61 -3.79
C LEU A 154 4.12 11.73 -3.36
N MET A 155 4.43 10.72 -4.17
CA MET A 155 5.53 9.80 -3.90
C MET A 155 6.81 10.27 -4.59
N ALA A 156 7.96 9.93 -4.02
CA ALA A 156 9.24 10.12 -4.68
C ALA A 156 9.31 9.31 -5.99
N SER A 157 9.98 9.88 -6.99
CA SER A 157 10.11 9.28 -8.33
C SER A 157 11.56 8.94 -8.64
N ARG A 158 11.78 7.69 -9.11
CA ARG A 158 13.08 7.29 -9.66
C ARG A 158 13.39 8.04 -10.96
N ALA A 159 12.37 8.27 -11.80
CA ALA A 159 12.52 9.02 -13.04
C ALA A 159 12.94 10.46 -12.75
N LEU A 160 12.29 11.13 -11.78
CA LEU A 160 12.67 12.48 -11.35
C LEU A 160 14.11 12.50 -10.80
N THR A 161 14.47 11.55 -9.96
CA THR A 161 15.84 11.47 -9.42
C THR A 161 16.89 11.28 -10.52
N ALA A 162 16.56 10.56 -11.58
CA ALA A 162 17.46 10.37 -12.71
C ALA A 162 17.58 11.61 -13.62
N ALA A 163 16.49 12.38 -13.75
CA ALA A 163 16.42 13.55 -14.62
C ALA A 163 16.88 14.85 -13.95
N ALA A 164 16.62 15.00 -12.64
CA ALA A 164 16.91 16.21 -11.88
C ALA A 164 18.41 16.52 -11.85
N ARG A 165 18.75 17.79 -12.04
CA ARG A 165 20.12 18.33 -12.05
C ARG A 165 20.36 19.35 -10.95
N SER A 166 19.32 19.85 -10.35
CA SER A 166 19.34 20.84 -9.28
C SER A 166 18.21 20.61 -8.27
N PRO A 167 18.29 21.18 -7.06
CA PRO A 167 17.16 21.17 -6.13
C PRO A 167 15.88 21.80 -6.68
N ASP A 168 16.00 22.77 -7.58
CA ASP A 168 14.85 23.46 -8.17
C ASP A 168 14.00 22.54 -9.07
N ASP A 169 14.59 21.46 -9.60
CA ASP A 169 13.88 20.47 -10.40
C ASP A 169 12.89 19.62 -9.57
N TYR A 170 12.94 19.74 -8.24
CA TYR A 170 12.02 19.05 -7.31
C TYR A 170 10.88 19.97 -6.83
N LEU A 171 10.88 21.25 -7.21
CA LEU A 171 9.89 22.26 -6.81
C LEU A 171 8.86 22.53 -7.91
#